data_c022adc307f99e5e5ea9b62689ff20ab
#
_entry.id   c022adc307f99e5e5ea9b62689ff20ab
#
_cell.length_a   1.000
_cell.length_b   1.000
_cell.length_c   1.000
_cell.angle_alpha   90.00
_cell.angle_beta   90.00
_cell.angle_gamma   90.00
#
_symmetry.space_group_name_H-M   'P 1'
#
loop_
_entity.id
_entity.type
_entity.pdbx_description
1 polymer ?
#
loop_
_entity_poly.entity_id
_entity_poly.type
_entity_poly.pdbx_seq_one_letter_code
_entity_poly.pdbx_strand_id
1 'polypeptide(L)'
;MARNARQLKILELISKKDIETQDELAAELVREHFQATQATISRDIKELGLVKVSDGKKQKYARDAADSNISVKLLNMFRHAVFSIDYALNNVVVKTISGAANSAGMFVDRMGDPDVIGCVAGDDTVLVITRGEQASLRIVAALKEILRG
;
A
#
# COMPACT_ATOMS: atom_id res chain seq x y z
N MET A 1 -10.82 6.64 2.65
CA MET A 1 -11.89 6.99 1.70
C MET A 1 -12.06 5.89 0.65
N ALA A 2 -13.29 5.54 0.38
CA ALA A 2 -13.57 4.63 -0.74
C ALA A 2 -13.26 5.34 -2.07
N ARG A 3 -12.46 4.69 -2.92
CA ARG A 3 -12.16 5.20 -4.26
C ARG A 3 -13.39 5.09 -5.16
N ASN A 4 -13.68 6.13 -5.92
CA ASN A 4 -14.77 6.08 -6.90
C ASN A 4 -14.36 5.29 -8.15
N ALA A 5 -15.33 4.88 -8.98
CA ALA A 5 -15.09 4.06 -10.17
C ALA A 5 -14.09 4.72 -11.14
N ARG A 6 -14.11 6.05 -11.28
CA ARG A 6 -13.16 6.78 -12.12
C ARG A 6 -11.72 6.69 -11.59
N GLN A 7 -11.53 6.82 -10.28
CA GLN A 7 -10.21 6.71 -9.66
C GLN A 7 -9.62 5.30 -9.80
N LEU A 8 -10.45 4.26 -9.68
CA LEU A 8 -10.03 2.89 -9.94
C LEU A 8 -9.62 2.70 -11.40
N LYS A 9 -10.37 3.29 -12.34
CA LYS A 9 -10.01 3.26 -13.77
C LYS A 9 -8.70 4.00 -14.06
N ILE A 10 -8.45 5.14 -13.43
CA ILE A 10 -7.16 5.86 -13.54
C ILE A 10 -6.00 4.94 -13.14
N LEU A 11 -6.11 4.26 -12.00
CA LEU A 11 -5.08 3.34 -11.53
C LEU A 11 -4.85 2.17 -12.49
N GLU A 12 -5.91 1.63 -13.07
CA GLU A 12 -5.84 0.59 -14.09
C GLU A 12 -5.11 1.09 -15.34
N LEU A 13 -5.48 2.27 -15.84
CA LEU A 13 -4.91 2.87 -17.06
C LEU A 13 -3.40 3.11 -16.91
N ILE A 14 -2.96 3.71 -15.80
CA ILE A 14 -1.53 3.98 -15.57
C ILE A 14 -0.72 2.71 -15.32
N SER A 15 -1.34 1.61 -14.93
CA SER A 15 -0.67 0.32 -14.79
C SER A 15 -0.46 -0.39 -16.13
N LYS A 16 -1.31 -0.12 -17.11
CA LYS A 16 -1.29 -0.78 -18.44
C LYS A 16 -0.65 0.04 -19.53
N LYS A 17 -0.64 1.37 -19.39
CA LYS A 17 -0.16 2.33 -20.41
C LYS A 17 0.75 3.36 -19.76
N ASP A 18 1.77 3.76 -20.52
CA ASP A 18 2.60 4.89 -20.14
C ASP A 18 1.86 6.20 -20.50
N ILE A 19 1.30 6.84 -19.49
CA ILE A 19 0.56 8.11 -19.63
C ILE A 19 1.46 9.24 -19.15
N GLU A 20 1.77 10.17 -20.03
CA GLU A 20 2.74 11.24 -19.78
C GLU A 20 2.07 12.56 -19.35
N THR A 21 0.84 12.80 -19.81
CA THR A 21 0.15 14.07 -19.59
C THR A 21 -1.26 13.89 -19.02
N GLN A 22 -1.78 14.95 -18.39
CA GLN A 22 -3.18 14.98 -17.94
C GLN A 22 -4.16 14.87 -19.12
N ASP A 23 -3.80 15.46 -20.26
CA ASP A 23 -4.63 15.41 -21.47
C ASP A 23 -4.74 13.99 -22.04
N GLU A 24 -3.64 13.23 -22.03
CA GLU A 24 -3.66 11.80 -22.37
C GLU A 24 -4.54 11.00 -21.41
N LEU A 25 -4.41 11.26 -20.11
CA LEU A 25 -5.25 10.59 -19.10
C LEU A 25 -6.72 10.91 -19.31
N ALA A 26 -7.05 12.17 -19.62
CA ALA A 26 -8.40 12.60 -19.96
C ALA A 26 -8.94 11.89 -21.20
N ALA A 27 -8.15 11.80 -22.26
CA ALA A 27 -8.52 11.12 -23.50
C ALA A 27 -8.78 9.62 -23.27
N GLU A 28 -7.95 8.96 -22.50
CA GLU A 28 -8.13 7.54 -22.16
C GLU A 28 -9.38 7.31 -21.29
N LEU A 29 -9.66 8.21 -20.34
CA LEU A 29 -10.87 8.14 -19.54
C LEU A 29 -12.14 8.31 -20.39
N VAL A 30 -12.13 9.22 -21.37
CA VAL A 30 -13.23 9.39 -22.31
C VAL A 30 -13.46 8.13 -23.15
N ARG A 31 -12.41 7.45 -23.60
CA ARG A 31 -12.50 6.15 -24.30
C ARG A 31 -13.13 5.08 -23.44
N GLU A 32 -12.92 5.14 -22.15
CA GLU A 32 -13.50 4.23 -21.15
C GLU A 32 -14.86 4.73 -20.60
N HIS A 33 -15.49 5.66 -21.31
CA HIS A 33 -16.81 6.24 -20.98
C HIS A 33 -16.86 7.05 -19.67
N PHE A 34 -15.72 7.53 -19.17
CA PHE A 34 -15.67 8.44 -18.05
C PHE A 34 -15.46 9.87 -18.53
N GLN A 35 -16.41 10.74 -18.23
CA GLN A 35 -16.26 12.16 -18.48
C GLN A 35 -15.81 12.86 -17.19
N ALA A 36 -14.76 13.66 -17.31
CA ALA A 36 -14.27 14.46 -16.22
C ALA A 36 -13.62 15.75 -16.74
N THR A 37 -13.82 16.84 -16.03
CA THR A 37 -13.12 18.09 -16.33
C THR A 37 -11.64 17.97 -15.95
N GLN A 38 -10.79 18.81 -16.53
CA GLN A 38 -9.37 18.88 -16.18
C GLN A 38 -9.15 19.13 -14.69
N ALA A 39 -9.97 19.98 -14.07
CA ALA A 39 -9.94 20.22 -12.63
C ALA A 39 -10.23 18.96 -11.81
N THR A 40 -11.18 18.15 -12.25
CA THR A 40 -11.53 16.87 -11.61
C THR A 40 -10.39 15.87 -11.73
N ILE A 41 -9.78 15.75 -12.91
CA ILE A 41 -8.64 14.86 -13.14
C ILE A 41 -7.42 15.29 -12.31
N SER A 42 -7.14 16.58 -12.26
CA SER A 42 -6.06 17.14 -11.44
C SER A 42 -6.28 16.83 -9.94
N ARG A 43 -7.51 16.89 -9.47
CA ARG A 43 -7.87 16.53 -8.10
C ARG A 43 -7.70 15.04 -7.85
N ASP A 44 -8.16 14.19 -8.78
CA ASP A 44 -7.99 12.74 -8.68
C ASP A 44 -6.51 12.35 -8.63
N ILE A 45 -5.67 12.97 -9.44
CA ILE A 45 -4.21 12.74 -9.44
C ILE A 45 -3.63 13.03 -8.05
N LYS A 46 -4.03 14.14 -7.42
CA LYS A 46 -3.58 14.50 -6.06
C LYS A 46 -4.11 13.54 -5.01
N GLU A 47 -5.40 13.20 -5.05
CA GLU A 47 -6.03 12.29 -4.09
C GLU A 47 -5.48 10.86 -4.19
N LEU A 48 -5.07 10.43 -5.37
CA LEU A 48 -4.46 9.13 -5.61
C LEU A 48 -2.95 9.10 -5.31
N GLY A 49 -2.34 10.27 -5.03
CA GLY A 49 -0.90 10.36 -4.79
C GLY A 49 -0.07 10.01 -6.04
N LEU A 50 -0.57 10.36 -7.24
CA LEU A 50 0.15 10.11 -8.48
C LEU A 50 1.24 11.15 -8.69
N VAL A 51 2.42 10.70 -9.08
CA VAL A 51 3.59 11.52 -9.39
C VAL A 51 4.10 11.19 -10.80
N LYS A 52 4.81 12.12 -11.40
CA LYS A 52 5.54 11.85 -12.64
C LYS A 52 6.89 11.23 -12.31
N VAL A 53 7.11 10.01 -12.79
CA VAL A 53 8.40 9.32 -12.69
C VAL A 53 9.08 9.32 -14.04
N SER A 54 10.40 9.49 -14.05
CA SER A 54 11.21 9.46 -15.25
C SER A 54 11.93 8.12 -15.40
N ASP A 55 11.80 7.51 -16.56
CA ASP A 55 12.48 6.28 -16.96
C ASP A 55 13.77 6.58 -17.78
N GLY A 56 14.35 7.77 -17.59
CA GLY A 56 15.52 8.23 -18.32
C GLY A 56 15.25 8.76 -19.72
N LYS A 57 14.12 8.44 -20.35
CA LYS A 57 13.72 8.93 -21.69
C LYS A 57 12.34 9.60 -21.69
N LYS A 58 11.44 9.19 -20.83
CA LYS A 58 10.06 9.67 -20.75
C LYS A 58 9.61 9.85 -19.31
N GLN A 59 8.72 10.81 -19.10
CA GLN A 59 8.04 10.99 -17.82
C GLN A 59 6.64 10.42 -17.93
N LYS A 60 6.25 9.58 -17.00
CA LYS A 60 4.91 8.99 -16.93
C LYS A 60 4.30 9.11 -15.55
N TYR A 61 2.98 9.13 -15.48
CA TYR A 61 2.28 9.03 -14.21
C TYR A 61 2.45 7.63 -13.62
N ALA A 62 2.84 7.59 -12.36
CA ALA A 62 2.89 6.38 -11.57
C ALA A 62 2.40 6.70 -10.15
N ARG A 63 2.01 5.68 -9.41
CA ARG A 63 1.88 5.84 -7.96
C ARG A 63 3.22 6.26 -7.40
N ASP A 64 3.18 7.22 -6.48
CA ASP A 64 4.38 7.55 -5.72
C ASP A 64 4.94 6.26 -5.11
N ALA A 65 6.20 5.96 -5.39
CA ALA A 65 6.87 4.78 -4.85
C ALA A 65 6.89 4.81 -3.30
N ALA A 66 6.75 5.99 -2.70
CA ALA A 66 6.54 6.13 -1.26
C ALA A 66 5.18 5.62 -0.78
N ASP A 67 4.16 5.57 -1.67
CA ASP A 67 2.80 5.10 -1.35
C ASP A 67 2.52 3.67 -1.85
N SER A 68 3.24 3.19 -2.87
CA SER A 68 3.02 1.87 -3.48
C SER A 68 4.02 0.80 -3.06
N ASN A 69 5.17 1.20 -2.54
CA ASN A 69 6.15 0.29 -1.97
C ASN A 69 6.24 0.55 -0.47
N ILE A 70 6.15 -0.53 0.27
CA ILE A 70 6.83 -0.59 1.54
C ILE A 70 8.22 -0.05 1.23
N SER A 71 8.50 1.18 1.66
CA SER A 71 9.80 1.77 1.35
C SER A 71 10.88 0.83 1.86
N VAL A 72 11.99 0.71 1.16
CA VAL A 72 13.12 -0.11 1.62
C VAL A 72 13.50 0.26 3.06
N LYS A 73 13.35 1.52 3.39
CA LYS A 73 13.56 2.02 4.76
C LYS A 73 12.58 1.38 5.76
N LEU A 74 11.29 1.35 5.45
CA LEU A 74 10.27 0.75 6.34
C LEU A 74 10.44 -0.77 6.46
N LEU A 75 10.79 -1.44 5.36
CA LEU A 75 11.12 -2.86 5.36
C LEU A 75 12.33 -3.17 6.26
N ASN A 76 13.38 -2.38 6.13
CA ASN A 76 14.58 -2.54 6.96
C ASN A 76 14.28 -2.25 8.44
N MET A 77 13.49 -1.23 8.74
CA MET A 77 13.04 -0.94 10.11
C MET A 77 12.26 -2.13 10.68
N PHE A 78 11.33 -2.72 9.92
CA PHE A 78 10.58 -3.91 10.33
C PHE A 78 11.53 -5.08 10.63
N ARG A 79 12.43 -5.41 9.73
CA ARG A 79 13.41 -6.50 9.91
C ARG A 79 14.31 -6.33 11.13
N HIS A 80 14.74 -5.10 11.42
CA HIS A 80 15.62 -4.83 12.58
C HIS A 80 14.85 -4.73 13.91
N ALA A 81 13.61 -4.32 13.86
CA ALA A 81 12.81 -4.09 15.06
C ALA A 81 12.08 -5.33 15.56
N VAL A 82 11.62 -6.19 14.66
CA VAL A 82 10.78 -7.35 14.99
C VAL A 82 11.64 -8.56 15.32
N PHE A 83 11.36 -9.20 16.43
CA PHE A 83 12.07 -10.41 16.86
C PHE A 83 11.16 -11.62 17.10
N SER A 84 9.85 -11.42 17.20
CA SER A 84 8.90 -12.52 17.42
C SER A 84 7.57 -12.24 16.73
N ILE A 85 7.04 -13.26 16.07
CA ILE A 85 5.71 -13.22 15.45
C ILE A 85 5.00 -14.53 15.81
N ASP A 86 3.81 -14.41 16.38
CA ASP A 86 2.99 -15.53 16.77
C ASP A 86 1.52 -15.19 16.53
N TYR A 87 0.63 -16.16 16.69
CA TYR A 87 -0.80 -15.96 16.51
C TYR A 87 -1.61 -16.77 17.51
N ALA A 88 -2.82 -16.32 17.74
CA ALA A 88 -3.88 -17.06 18.43
C ALA A 88 -5.21 -16.76 17.75
N LEU A 89 -5.83 -17.78 17.15
CA LEU A 89 -7.08 -17.63 16.39
C LEU A 89 -6.95 -16.54 15.31
N ASN A 90 -7.76 -15.49 15.40
CA ASN A 90 -7.76 -14.36 14.47
C ASN A 90 -6.85 -13.21 14.89
N ASN A 91 -5.94 -13.42 15.81
CA ASN A 91 -4.99 -12.42 16.29
C ASN A 91 -3.56 -12.82 15.92
N VAL A 92 -2.84 -11.91 15.31
CA VAL A 92 -1.40 -12.01 15.09
C VAL A 92 -0.69 -11.03 16.01
N VAL A 93 0.30 -11.51 16.73
CA VAL A 93 1.08 -10.70 17.68
C VAL A 93 2.50 -10.54 17.14
N VAL A 94 2.90 -9.31 16.89
CA VAL A 94 4.25 -8.97 16.46
C VAL A 94 4.97 -8.27 17.60
N LYS A 95 6.06 -8.85 18.08
CA LYS A 95 6.88 -8.28 19.14
C LYS A 95 8.07 -7.56 18.54
N THR A 96 8.30 -6.36 19.04
CA THR A 96 9.39 -5.48 18.59
C THR A 96 10.27 -5.05 19.76
N ILE A 97 11.40 -4.46 19.44
CA ILE A 97 12.15 -3.67 20.42
C ILE A 97 11.29 -2.49 20.90
N SER A 98 11.56 -2.01 22.12
CA SER A 98 10.81 -0.88 22.70
C SER A 98 10.78 0.34 21.79
N GLY A 99 9.63 0.97 21.66
CA GLY A 99 9.40 2.16 20.84
C GLY A 99 9.22 1.90 19.34
N ALA A 100 9.32 0.65 18.85
CA ALA A 100 9.28 0.35 17.42
C ALA A 100 7.95 -0.23 16.92
N ALA A 101 6.98 -0.46 17.80
CA ALA A 101 5.71 -1.08 17.42
C ALA A 101 4.94 -0.26 16.38
N ASN A 102 4.94 1.07 16.46
CA ASN A 102 4.28 1.93 15.49
C ASN A 102 4.82 1.73 14.06
N SER A 103 6.13 1.64 13.91
CA SER A 103 6.74 1.39 12.59
C SER A 103 6.41 0.00 12.05
N ALA A 104 6.38 -1.00 12.92
CA ALA A 104 5.97 -2.36 12.54
C ALA A 104 4.49 -2.43 12.15
N GLY A 105 3.61 -1.74 12.89
CA GLY A 105 2.19 -1.63 12.57
C GLY A 105 1.96 -0.93 11.23
N MET A 106 2.69 0.15 10.98
CA MET A 106 2.66 0.86 9.69
C MET A 106 3.08 -0.05 8.53
N PHE A 107 4.08 -0.90 8.74
CA PHE A 107 4.50 -1.90 7.75
C PHE A 107 3.36 -2.87 7.42
N VAL A 108 2.70 -3.42 8.45
CA VAL A 108 1.57 -4.35 8.28
C VAL A 108 0.42 -3.68 7.52
N ASP A 109 0.06 -2.45 7.87
CA ASP A 109 -1.00 -1.71 7.18
C ASP A 109 -0.66 -1.48 5.69
N ARG A 110 0.59 -1.18 5.38
CA ARG A 110 1.04 -0.93 4.01
C ARG A 110 1.18 -2.19 3.15
N MET A 111 1.25 -3.36 3.76
CA MET A 111 1.16 -4.63 3.01
C MET A 111 -0.17 -4.74 2.24
N GLY A 112 -1.22 -4.08 2.74
CA GLY A 112 -2.52 -4.04 2.08
C GLY A 112 -3.18 -5.40 1.94
N ASP A 113 -2.88 -6.34 2.85
CA ASP A 113 -3.48 -7.67 2.81
C ASP A 113 -4.98 -7.59 3.12
N PRO A 114 -5.85 -8.11 2.22
CA PRO A 114 -7.30 -8.01 2.38
C PRO A 114 -7.85 -8.77 3.59
N ASP A 115 -7.11 -9.72 4.12
CA ASP A 115 -7.50 -10.49 5.31
C ASP A 115 -7.08 -9.83 6.63
N VAL A 116 -6.33 -8.75 6.56
CA VAL A 116 -6.05 -7.88 7.72
C VAL A 116 -7.17 -6.85 7.84
N ILE A 117 -7.92 -6.93 8.95
CA ILE A 117 -8.99 -5.97 9.26
C ILE A 117 -8.38 -4.65 9.75
N GLY A 118 -7.32 -4.74 10.54
CA GLY A 118 -6.59 -3.61 11.09
C GLY A 118 -5.56 -4.06 12.11
N CYS A 119 -4.78 -3.12 12.61
CA CYS A 119 -3.84 -3.39 13.69
C CYS A 119 -3.78 -2.24 14.69
N VAL A 120 -3.33 -2.57 15.90
CA VAL A 120 -3.06 -1.61 16.99
C VAL A 120 -1.63 -1.81 17.46
N ALA A 121 -0.88 -0.74 17.51
CA ALA A 121 0.50 -0.73 17.99
C ALA A 121 0.59 -0.13 19.40
N GLY A 122 1.21 -0.87 20.30
CA GLY A 122 1.64 -0.37 21.61
C GLY A 122 3.06 0.17 21.56
N ASP A 123 3.85 -0.05 22.59
CA ASP A 123 5.26 0.33 22.63
C ASP A 123 6.17 -0.71 21.94
N ASP A 124 5.99 -1.99 22.26
CA ASP A 124 6.81 -3.12 21.82
C ASP A 124 5.98 -4.25 21.19
N THR A 125 4.71 -4.05 20.99
CA THR A 125 3.77 -5.08 20.53
C THR A 125 2.79 -4.50 19.54
N VAL A 126 2.58 -5.19 18.43
CA VAL A 126 1.52 -4.91 17.47
C VAL A 126 0.52 -6.06 17.53
N LEU A 127 -0.76 -5.73 17.72
CA LEU A 127 -1.86 -6.66 17.60
C LEU A 127 -2.52 -6.47 16.23
N VAL A 128 -2.46 -7.49 15.40
CA VAL A 128 -3.08 -7.52 14.07
C VAL A 128 -4.34 -8.36 14.13
N ILE A 129 -5.46 -7.80 13.73
CA ILE A 129 -6.75 -8.50 13.67
C ILE A 129 -6.98 -8.98 12.24
N THR A 130 -7.20 -10.27 12.11
CA THR A 130 -7.44 -10.93 10.81
C THR A 130 -8.86 -11.44 10.68
N ARG A 131 -9.23 -11.90 9.48
CA ARG A 131 -10.57 -12.45 9.21
C ARG A 131 -10.80 -13.87 9.74
N GLY A 132 -9.77 -14.53 10.27
CA GLY A 132 -9.87 -15.86 10.82
C GLY A 132 -8.51 -16.52 11.02
N GLU A 133 -8.52 -17.71 11.60
CA GLU A 133 -7.30 -18.45 11.96
C GLU A 133 -6.43 -18.79 10.73
N GLN A 134 -7.04 -19.19 9.61
CA GLN A 134 -6.31 -19.49 8.38
C GLN A 134 -5.61 -18.26 7.81
N ALA A 135 -6.25 -17.10 7.89
CA ALA A 135 -5.65 -15.83 7.53
C ALA A 135 -4.47 -15.50 8.46
N SER A 136 -4.61 -15.70 9.76
CA SER A 136 -3.53 -15.50 10.74
C SER A 136 -2.32 -16.38 10.43
N LEU A 137 -2.52 -17.67 10.17
CA LEU A 137 -1.45 -18.59 9.78
C LEU A 137 -0.69 -18.12 8.53
N ARG A 138 -1.42 -17.71 7.50
CA ARG A 138 -0.86 -17.23 6.25
C ARG A 138 -0.07 -15.93 6.44
N ILE A 139 -0.61 -15.00 7.21
CA ILE A 139 0.03 -13.71 7.49
C ILE A 139 1.30 -13.91 8.34
N VAL A 140 1.25 -14.74 9.35
CA VAL A 140 2.44 -15.10 10.16
C VAL A 140 3.54 -15.68 9.28
N ALA A 141 3.21 -16.61 8.39
CA ALA A 141 4.17 -17.20 7.45
C ALA A 141 4.79 -16.13 6.54
N ALA A 142 3.98 -15.26 5.96
CA ALA A 142 4.43 -14.16 5.10
C ALA A 142 5.36 -13.20 5.84
N LEU A 143 5.00 -12.78 7.06
CA LEU A 143 5.82 -11.88 7.87
C LEU A 143 7.14 -12.52 8.29
N LYS A 144 7.14 -13.80 8.63
CA LYS A 144 8.37 -14.55 8.96
C LYS A 144 9.30 -14.68 7.76
N GLU A 145 8.78 -14.90 6.54
CA GLU A 145 9.59 -14.89 5.32
C GLU A 145 10.23 -13.53 5.08
N ILE A 146 9.51 -12.45 5.33
CA ILE A 146 10.06 -11.08 5.24
C ILE A 146 11.22 -10.87 6.22
N LEU A 147 11.14 -11.41 7.44
CA LEU A 147 12.23 -11.33 8.43
C LEU A 147 13.47 -12.10 7.99
N ARG A 148 13.31 -13.22 7.30
CA ARG A 148 14.43 -14.04 6.83
C ARG A 148 15.21 -13.38 5.68
N GLY A 149 14.58 -12.46 4.99
CA GLY A 149 15.20 -11.67 3.92
C GLY A 149 15.26 -12.31 2.62
#